data_66118666c634f1d1d12a403fbce8b689
#
_entry.id   66118666c634f1d1d12a403fbce8b689
#
_cell.length_a   1.000
_cell.length_b   1.000
_cell.length_c   1.000
_cell.angle_alpha   90.00
_cell.angle_beta   90.00
_cell.angle_gamma   90.00
#
_symmetry.space_group_name_H-M   'P 1'
#
loop_
_entity.id
_entity.type
_entity.pdbx_description
1 polymer ?
#
loop_
_entity_poly.entity_id
_entity_poly.type
_entity_poly.pdbx_seq_one_letter_code
_entity_poly.pdbx_strand_id
1 'polypeptide(L)'
;MFFKKANKIDNRIDTLVGADTRIEGDLHFSGGLRVDGAIHGDVSEQNSNPSTLILSEHGRIEGAVSAAKIVINGKVIGAVKSSHFIELQSKARITGDLYYKSLEMHTGAVIEGKLVYLGDNAPEDAA
;
A
#
# COMPACT_ATOMS: atom_id res chain seq x y z
N MET A 1 0.15 20.75 -22.58
CA MET A 1 0.17 20.32 -22.17
C MET A 1 0.02 19.80 -21.61
N PHE A 2 -0.08 19.71 -21.60
CA PHE A 2 -0.07 19.25 -21.01
C PHE A 2 -0.15 18.66 -20.23
N PHE A 3 -0.23 18.46 -19.87
CA PHE A 3 -0.18 18.00 -19.13
C PHE A 3 -0.41 17.58 -18.31
N LYS A 4 -0.52 17.87 -17.71
CA LYS A 4 -0.96 17.45 -16.92
C LYS A 4 -1.23 16.15 -16.37
N LYS A 5 -1.33 15.60 -16.72
CA LYS A 5 -1.44 14.28 -16.38
C LYS A 5 -0.31 13.77 -15.62
N ALA A 6 0.69 14.48 -15.57
CA ALA A 6 1.81 14.16 -14.73
C ALA A 6 1.41 14.06 -13.27
N ASN A 7 0.30 14.64 -12.90
CA ASN A 7 -0.12 14.62 -11.51
C ASN A 7 -0.92 13.40 -11.13
N LYS A 8 -1.24 12.58 -12.09
CA LYS A 8 -2.03 11.41 -11.78
C LYS A 8 -1.18 10.32 -11.19
N ILE A 9 -1.77 9.61 -10.25
CA ILE A 9 -1.15 8.39 -9.78
C ILE A 9 -1.39 7.34 -10.86
N ASP A 10 -0.31 6.86 -11.41
CA ASP A 10 -0.36 5.92 -12.51
C ASP A 10 -0.64 4.53 -11.96
N ASN A 11 -1.56 3.81 -12.57
CA ASN A 11 -1.86 2.44 -12.17
C ASN A 11 -0.99 1.42 -12.89
N ARG A 12 -0.01 1.91 -13.63
CA ARG A 12 0.91 1.03 -14.33
C ARG A 12 1.72 0.20 -13.34
N ILE A 13 1.89 -1.07 -13.66
CA ILE A 13 2.69 -1.96 -12.85
C ILE A 13 4.08 -2.02 -13.44
N ASP A 14 5.06 -1.62 -12.64
CA ASP A 14 6.47 -1.67 -13.03
C ASP A 14 7.16 -2.91 -12.50
N THR A 15 6.69 -3.41 -11.38
CA THR A 15 7.30 -4.57 -10.73
C THR A 15 6.21 -5.51 -10.26
N LEU A 16 6.43 -6.79 -10.50
CA LEU A 16 5.50 -7.82 -10.07
C LEU A 16 6.24 -8.86 -9.24
N VAL A 17 5.75 -9.10 -8.03
CA VAL A 17 6.20 -10.23 -7.23
C VAL A 17 5.19 -11.34 -7.46
N GLY A 18 5.56 -12.32 -8.27
CA GLY A 18 4.63 -13.34 -8.70
C GLY A 18 4.23 -14.30 -7.60
N ALA A 19 3.21 -15.11 -7.88
CA ALA A 19 2.57 -15.93 -6.85
C ALA A 19 3.52 -16.93 -6.20
N ASP A 20 4.50 -17.39 -6.95
CA ASP A 20 5.44 -18.39 -6.42
C ASP A 20 6.72 -17.77 -5.91
N THR A 21 6.77 -16.45 -5.80
CA THR A 21 7.98 -15.75 -5.36
C THR A 21 7.84 -15.38 -3.91
N ARG A 22 8.92 -15.56 -3.19
CA ARG A 22 9.00 -15.19 -1.78
C ARG A 22 10.25 -14.35 -1.57
N ILE A 23 10.07 -13.20 -0.96
CA ILE A 23 11.17 -12.29 -0.67
C ILE A 23 11.39 -12.26 0.83
N GLU A 24 12.65 -12.48 1.24
CA GLU A 24 13.03 -12.38 2.63
C GLU A 24 13.87 -11.12 2.76
N GLY A 25 13.32 -10.10 3.41
CA GLY A 25 13.98 -8.82 3.55
C GLY A 25 13.09 -7.70 3.10
N ASP A 26 13.58 -6.48 3.26
CA ASP A 26 12.83 -5.28 2.93
C ASP A 26 12.85 -5.00 1.44
N LEU A 27 11.79 -4.39 0.95
CA LEU A 27 11.68 -4.04 -0.45
C LEU A 27 11.37 -2.56 -0.58
N HIS A 28 12.19 -1.86 -1.35
CA HIS A 28 11.96 -0.47 -1.67
C HIS A 28 11.61 -0.36 -3.14
N PHE A 29 10.57 0.39 -3.44
CA PHE A 29 10.11 0.44 -4.82
C PHE A 29 9.68 1.85 -5.19
N SER A 30 9.60 2.11 -6.49
CA SER A 30 9.00 3.32 -7.02
C SER A 30 8.09 2.90 -8.16
N GLY A 31 7.13 3.77 -8.47
CA GLY A 31 6.15 3.43 -9.50
C GLY A 31 5.12 2.46 -8.99
N GLY A 32 4.76 1.50 -9.79
CA GLY A 32 3.73 0.54 -9.45
C GLY A 32 4.30 -0.81 -9.08
N LEU A 33 3.87 -1.32 -7.92
CA LEU A 33 4.27 -2.63 -7.44
C LEU A 33 3.04 -3.49 -7.22
N ARG A 34 3.03 -4.67 -7.83
CA ARG A 34 1.97 -5.64 -7.55
C ARG A 34 2.56 -6.86 -6.89
N VAL A 35 1.92 -7.31 -5.82
CA VAL A 35 2.39 -8.46 -5.04
C VAL A 35 1.34 -9.53 -5.06
N ASP A 36 1.67 -10.64 -5.72
CA ASP A 36 0.84 -11.85 -5.73
C ASP A 36 1.46 -12.95 -4.87
N GLY A 37 2.72 -12.77 -4.47
CA GLY A 37 3.44 -13.73 -3.66
C GLY A 37 3.61 -13.24 -2.23
N ALA A 38 4.73 -13.59 -1.62
CA ALA A 38 4.97 -13.29 -0.21
C ALA A 38 6.20 -12.42 -0.02
N ILE A 39 6.10 -11.47 0.90
CA ILE A 39 7.24 -10.64 1.29
C ILE A 39 7.34 -10.68 2.81
N HIS A 40 8.48 -11.08 3.31
CA HIS A 40 8.76 -11.06 4.74
C HIS A 40 9.75 -9.93 4.99
N GLY A 41 9.22 -8.75 5.24
CA GLY A 41 10.00 -7.54 5.43
C GLY A 41 9.12 -6.35 5.18
N ASP A 42 9.69 -5.18 5.33
CA ASP A 42 8.94 -3.94 5.13
C ASP A 42 8.93 -3.57 3.65
N VAL A 43 7.81 -3.02 3.19
CA VAL A 43 7.65 -2.61 1.80
C VAL A 43 7.35 -1.12 1.79
N SER A 44 8.20 -0.34 1.14
CA SER A 44 8.02 1.10 1.17
C SER A 44 8.42 1.72 -0.15
N GLU A 45 7.75 2.84 -0.46
CA GLU A 45 8.13 3.61 -1.65
C GLU A 45 9.49 4.24 -1.42
N GLN A 46 10.26 4.32 -2.49
CA GLN A 46 11.67 4.67 -2.36
C GLN A 46 11.90 6.16 -2.24
N ASN A 47 11.07 6.96 -2.86
CA ASN A 47 11.26 8.39 -2.81
C ASN A 47 9.90 9.07 -2.73
N SER A 48 9.90 10.39 -2.85
CA SER A 48 8.67 11.13 -2.64
C SER A 48 7.72 11.12 -3.83
N ASN A 49 8.10 10.50 -4.93
CA ASN A 49 7.17 10.41 -6.05
C ASN A 49 6.01 9.49 -5.67
N PRO A 50 4.80 9.87 -6.05
CA PRO A 50 3.66 9.01 -5.73
C PRO A 50 3.85 7.62 -6.32
N SER A 51 3.47 6.64 -5.54
CA SER A 51 3.63 5.25 -5.93
C SER A 51 2.33 4.51 -5.65
N THR A 52 2.21 3.35 -6.27
CA THR A 52 1.03 2.51 -6.12
C THR A 52 1.45 1.12 -5.74
N LEU A 53 0.82 0.59 -4.69
CA LEU A 53 1.02 -0.79 -4.28
C LEU A 53 -0.29 -1.53 -4.39
N ILE A 54 -0.26 -2.66 -5.07
CA ILE A 54 -1.43 -3.52 -5.20
C ILE A 54 -1.09 -4.89 -4.62
N LEU A 55 -1.81 -5.27 -3.58
CA LEU A 55 -1.66 -6.59 -2.96
C LEU A 55 -2.86 -7.43 -3.35
N SER A 56 -2.64 -8.47 -4.14
CA SER A 56 -3.73 -9.30 -4.62
C SER A 56 -4.23 -10.24 -3.53
N GLU A 57 -5.31 -10.96 -3.80
CA GLU A 57 -5.92 -11.79 -2.77
C GLU A 57 -5.00 -12.92 -2.31
N HIS A 58 -4.03 -13.31 -3.13
CA HIS A 58 -3.07 -14.34 -2.75
C HIS A 58 -1.78 -13.76 -2.19
N GLY A 59 -1.64 -12.44 -2.22
CA GLY A 59 -0.44 -11.80 -1.74
C GLY A 59 -0.40 -11.72 -0.22
N ARG A 60 0.80 -11.68 0.31
CA ARG A 60 1.00 -11.61 1.75
C ARG A 60 2.24 -10.81 2.05
N ILE A 61 2.10 -9.84 2.95
CA ILE A 61 3.23 -9.05 3.40
C ILE A 61 3.29 -9.14 4.91
N GLU A 62 4.42 -9.57 5.43
CA GLU A 62 4.66 -9.58 6.87
C GLU A 62 5.70 -8.53 7.16
N GLY A 63 5.23 -7.35 7.49
CA GLY A 63 6.04 -6.18 7.71
C GLY A 63 5.21 -4.94 7.50
N ALA A 64 5.83 -3.78 7.70
CA ALA A 64 5.14 -2.50 7.52
C ALA A 64 5.06 -2.15 6.05
N VAL A 65 3.97 -1.50 5.66
CA VAL A 65 3.73 -1.12 4.28
C VAL A 65 3.53 0.39 4.23
N SER A 66 4.22 1.06 3.32
CA SER A 66 4.10 2.50 3.18
C SER A 66 4.17 2.88 1.70
N ALA A 67 3.13 3.56 1.22
CA ALA A 67 3.07 4.02 -0.15
C ALA A 67 2.01 5.10 -0.26
N ALA A 68 1.96 5.75 -1.41
CA ALA A 68 0.98 6.81 -1.63
C ALA A 68 -0.41 6.22 -1.85
N LYS A 69 -0.54 5.36 -2.84
CA LYS A 69 -1.81 4.71 -3.14
C LYS A 69 -1.67 3.22 -2.89
N ILE A 70 -2.58 2.66 -2.11
CA ILE A 70 -2.50 1.26 -1.74
C ILE A 70 -3.85 0.60 -2.01
N VAL A 71 -3.81 -0.55 -2.67
CA VAL A 71 -4.99 -1.38 -2.87
C VAL A 71 -4.68 -2.74 -2.26
N ILE A 72 -5.47 -3.14 -1.27
CA ILE A 72 -5.22 -4.39 -0.58
C ILE A 72 -6.42 -5.32 -0.74
N ASN A 73 -6.16 -6.50 -1.25
CA ASN A 73 -7.12 -7.58 -1.28
C ASN A 73 -6.53 -8.86 -0.69
N GLY A 74 -5.35 -8.75 -0.09
CA GLY A 74 -4.63 -9.87 0.51
C GLY A 74 -4.38 -9.62 1.98
N LYS A 75 -3.30 -10.19 2.48
CA LYS A 75 -3.03 -10.19 3.92
C LYS A 75 -1.79 -9.38 4.25
N VAL A 76 -1.91 -8.49 5.23
CA VAL A 76 -0.79 -7.73 5.74
C VAL A 76 -0.72 -7.93 7.25
N ILE A 77 0.45 -8.28 7.73
CA ILE A 77 0.72 -8.36 9.16
C ILE A 77 1.76 -7.29 9.44
N GLY A 78 1.29 -6.15 9.94
CA GLY A 78 2.12 -4.98 10.19
C GLY A 78 1.34 -3.72 9.97
N ALA A 79 1.96 -2.58 10.27
CA ALA A 79 1.31 -1.29 10.09
C ALA A 79 1.27 -0.91 8.63
N VAL A 80 0.19 -0.23 8.23
CA VAL A 80 0.01 0.22 6.86
C VAL A 80 -0.17 1.72 6.88
N LYS A 81 0.61 2.43 6.08
CA LYS A 81 0.52 3.87 5.99
C LYS A 81 0.35 4.29 4.55
N SER A 82 -0.75 4.98 4.27
CA SER A 82 -1.06 5.48 2.94
C SER A 82 -1.09 7.01 3.00
N SER A 83 -0.30 7.64 2.15
CA SER A 83 -0.22 9.10 2.16
C SER A 83 -1.25 9.76 1.26
N HIS A 84 -1.91 9.00 0.39
CA HIS A 84 -2.94 9.57 -0.49
C HIS A 84 -4.25 8.82 -0.37
N PHE A 85 -4.28 7.56 -0.77
CA PHE A 85 -5.54 6.83 -0.83
C PHE A 85 -5.30 5.35 -0.62
N ILE A 86 -6.14 4.73 0.18
CA ILE A 86 -6.08 3.28 0.36
C ILE A 86 -7.46 2.68 0.17
N GLU A 87 -7.50 1.60 -0.59
CA GLU A 87 -8.70 0.83 -0.83
C GLU A 87 -8.50 -0.57 -0.28
N LEU A 88 -9.43 -0.99 0.58
CA LEU A 88 -9.42 -2.36 1.11
C LEU A 88 -10.55 -3.12 0.45
N GLN A 89 -10.22 -4.11 -0.33
CA GLN A 89 -11.21 -4.92 -1.01
C GLN A 89 -11.69 -6.05 -0.11
N SER A 90 -12.64 -6.82 -0.60
CA SER A 90 -13.42 -7.69 0.27
C SER A 90 -12.60 -8.77 0.97
N LYS A 91 -11.46 -9.14 0.45
CA LYS A 91 -10.64 -10.19 1.05
C LYS A 91 -9.47 -9.65 1.84
N ALA A 92 -9.39 -8.35 2.00
CA ALA A 92 -8.29 -7.74 2.74
C ALA A 92 -8.32 -8.15 4.20
N ARG A 93 -7.15 -8.45 4.73
CA ARG A 93 -6.97 -8.77 6.13
C ARG A 93 -5.73 -8.06 6.63
N ILE A 94 -5.92 -7.07 7.49
CA ILE A 94 -4.80 -6.32 8.04
C ILE A 94 -4.73 -6.58 9.54
N THR A 95 -3.58 -7.04 10.00
CA THR A 95 -3.31 -7.17 11.42
C THR A 95 -2.26 -6.12 11.75
N GLY A 96 -2.70 -4.99 12.29
CA GLY A 96 -1.87 -3.84 12.57
C GLY A 96 -2.66 -2.57 12.41
N ASP A 97 -2.02 -1.44 12.68
CA ASP A 97 -2.68 -0.15 12.60
C ASP A 97 -2.65 0.36 11.17
N LEU A 98 -3.70 1.09 10.81
CA LEU A 98 -3.81 1.67 9.49
C LEU A 98 -3.82 3.19 9.61
N TYR A 99 -2.85 3.83 8.95
CA TYR A 99 -2.73 5.27 8.90
C TYR A 99 -3.12 5.72 7.50
N TYR A 100 -4.08 6.65 7.40
CA TYR A 100 -4.65 6.98 6.11
C TYR A 100 -5.09 8.42 6.02
N LYS A 101 -5.17 8.91 4.79
CA LYS A 101 -5.79 10.19 4.48
C LYS A 101 -7.17 9.97 3.86
N SER A 102 -7.27 9.05 2.92
CA SER A 102 -8.53 8.73 2.27
C SER A 102 -8.66 7.22 2.24
N LEU A 103 -9.77 6.72 2.72
CA LEU A 103 -9.98 5.28 2.87
C LEU A 103 -11.29 4.87 2.22
N GLU A 104 -11.22 3.83 1.41
CA GLU A 104 -12.40 3.16 0.91
C GLU A 104 -12.31 1.71 1.37
N MET A 105 -13.37 1.23 2.03
CA MET A 105 -13.34 -0.11 2.59
C MET A 105 -14.57 -0.86 2.12
N HIS A 106 -14.33 -1.99 1.48
CA HIS A 106 -15.41 -2.80 0.95
C HIS A 106 -15.91 -3.79 2.02
N THR A 107 -17.15 -4.19 1.88
CA THR A 107 -17.72 -5.20 2.77
C THR A 107 -16.86 -6.45 2.71
N GLY A 108 -16.56 -7.00 3.87
CA GLY A 108 -15.74 -8.20 3.97
C GLY A 108 -14.32 -7.95 4.42
N ALA A 109 -13.81 -6.73 4.21
CA ALA A 109 -12.47 -6.40 4.66
C ALA A 109 -12.39 -6.39 6.19
N VAL A 110 -11.26 -6.81 6.72
CA VAL A 110 -11.08 -6.89 8.17
C VAL A 110 -9.78 -6.19 8.55
N ILE A 111 -9.87 -5.32 9.56
CA ILE A 111 -8.71 -4.68 10.15
C ILE A 111 -8.71 -5.01 11.63
N GLU A 112 -7.60 -5.58 12.09
CA GLU A 112 -7.40 -5.83 13.50
C GLU A 112 -6.33 -4.87 13.99
N GLY A 113 -6.76 -3.69 14.41
CA GLY A 113 -5.88 -2.62 14.81
C GLY A 113 -6.63 -1.31 14.78
N LYS A 114 -5.91 -0.23 14.93
CA LYS A 114 -6.50 1.10 14.97
C LYS A 114 -6.55 1.72 13.59
N LEU A 115 -7.58 2.54 13.37
CA LEU A 115 -7.65 3.41 12.20
C LEU A 115 -7.21 4.79 12.63
N VAL A 116 -6.16 5.30 12.02
CA VAL A 116 -5.61 6.60 12.39
C VAL A 116 -5.68 7.53 11.19
N TYR A 117 -6.52 8.55 11.30
CA TYR A 117 -6.68 9.52 10.24
C TYR A 117 -5.54 10.53 10.28
N LEU A 118 -4.86 10.70 9.17
CA LEU A 118 -3.71 11.58 9.12
C LEU A 118 -4.08 13.06 8.96
N GLY A 119 -5.30 13.33 8.48
CA GLY A 119 -5.74 14.70 8.33
C GLY A 119 -5.17 15.36 7.11
N ASP A 120 -5.69 16.56 6.83
CA ASP A 120 -5.25 17.31 5.66
C ASP A 120 -3.87 17.92 5.87
N ASN A 121 -3.51 18.16 7.12
CA ASN A 121 -2.20 18.68 7.46
C ASN A 121 -1.31 17.53 7.90
N ALA A 122 -1.22 16.56 7.04
CA ALA A 122 -0.51 15.35 7.37
C ALA A 122 0.96 15.62 7.64
N PRO A 123 1.64 14.65 8.23
CA PRO A 123 3.00 14.84 8.71
C PRO A 123 4.00 15.38 7.72
N GLU A 124 3.73 15.25 6.46
CA GLU A 124 4.67 15.80 5.50
C GLU A 124 4.83 17.31 5.72
N ASP A 125 3.81 17.94 6.27
CA ASP A 125 3.90 19.37 6.53
C ASP A 125 4.70 19.63 7.79
N ALA A 126 4.67 18.71 8.70
CA ALA A 126 5.39 18.84 9.94
C ALA A 126 6.85 18.50 9.78
N ALA A 127 7.17 17.84 8.73
CA ALA A 127 8.54 17.38 8.54
C ALA A 127 9.51 18.52 8.31
#